data_81d535e229a37a54c3b676618c066d36
#
_entry.id   81d535e229a37a54c3b676618c066d36
#
_cell.length_a   1.000
_cell.length_b   1.000
_cell.length_c   1.000
_cell.angle_alpha   90.00
_cell.angle_beta   90.00
_cell.angle_gamma   90.00
#
_symmetry.space_group_name_H-M   'P 1'
#
loop_
_entity.id
_entity.type
_entity.pdbx_description
1 polymer ?
#
loop_
_entity_poly.entity_id
_entity_poly.type
_entity_poly.pdbx_seq_one_letter_code
_entity_poly.pdbx_strand_id
1 'polypeptide(L)'
;ISGEGKDMKVIGGNATERAILGFAAGSTCGADVKAVGDIPFTSTNKYSATQVTGDYDLSLIKGAPEKILQRCSHYWDENGEKQPFNMTELNKQIDELANRAIRVLAIATSEDSLGEEALPDSSNWTLVGVVGIRDEVRPESVTAIAEAKGAGVQVVMITGDRKETAVAIAKDAGLPEKDTDVDLTSDE
;
A
#
# COMPACT_ATOMS: atom_id res chain seq x y z
N ILE A 1 -15.03 12.49 2.70
CA ILE A 1 -14.08 13.60 2.93
C ILE A 1 -14.89 14.74 3.54
N SER A 2 -14.37 15.35 4.61
CA SER A 2 -14.99 16.51 5.27
C SER A 2 -13.91 17.59 5.46
N GLY A 3 -14.22 18.84 5.11
CA GLY A 3 -13.32 20.00 5.15
C GLY A 3 -12.82 20.43 3.78
N GLU A 4 -12.22 21.63 3.72
CA GLU A 4 -11.61 22.19 2.51
C GLU A 4 -10.15 22.53 2.76
N GLY A 5 -9.31 22.41 1.72
CA GLY A 5 -7.89 22.75 1.78
C GLY A 5 -7.06 21.92 2.77
N LYS A 6 -6.21 22.58 3.56
CA LYS A 6 -5.28 21.94 4.51
C LYS A 6 -5.96 21.24 5.70
N ASP A 7 -7.24 21.54 5.95
CA ASP A 7 -8.03 20.97 7.05
C ASP A 7 -8.90 19.77 6.60
N MET A 8 -8.64 19.22 5.43
CA MET A 8 -9.36 18.08 4.89
C MET A 8 -9.15 16.85 5.75
N LYS A 9 -10.22 16.33 6.37
CA LYS A 9 -10.21 15.07 7.12
C LYS A 9 -10.87 13.97 6.30
N VAL A 10 -10.15 12.86 6.17
CA VAL A 10 -10.70 11.65 5.56
C VAL A 10 -11.50 10.90 6.63
N ILE A 11 -12.82 10.81 6.43
CA ILE A 11 -13.75 10.12 7.34
C ILE A 11 -14.29 8.87 6.63
N GLY A 12 -14.25 7.73 7.30
CA GLY A 12 -14.67 6.43 6.75
C GLY A 12 -13.54 5.69 6.04
N GLY A 13 -13.85 4.57 5.40
CA GLY A 13 -12.90 3.70 4.74
C GLY A 13 -11.95 2.96 5.70
N ASN A 14 -11.14 2.06 5.17
CA ASN A 14 -10.09 1.38 5.94
C ASN A 14 -8.81 2.25 6.06
N ALA A 15 -7.85 1.82 6.89
CA ALA A 15 -6.61 2.57 7.12
C ALA A 15 -5.81 2.82 5.83
N THR A 16 -5.76 1.84 4.94
CA THR A 16 -5.08 1.93 3.65
C THR A 16 -5.72 3.00 2.74
N GLU A 17 -7.03 3.03 2.65
CA GLU A 17 -7.76 4.04 1.86
C GLU A 17 -7.57 5.44 2.42
N ARG A 18 -7.62 5.59 3.74
CA ARG A 18 -7.34 6.87 4.38
C ARG A 18 -5.92 7.36 4.12
N ALA A 19 -4.93 6.48 4.15
CA ALA A 19 -3.54 6.82 3.85
C ALA A 19 -3.36 7.31 2.40
N ILE A 20 -3.95 6.59 1.43
CA ILE A 20 -3.90 6.98 0.02
C ILE A 20 -4.59 8.33 -0.21
N LEU A 21 -5.78 8.52 0.36
CA LEU A 21 -6.51 9.79 0.25
C LEU A 21 -5.77 10.94 0.92
N GLY A 22 -5.14 10.70 2.08
CA GLY A 22 -4.30 11.69 2.76
C GLY A 22 -3.10 12.10 1.92
N PHE A 23 -2.47 11.16 1.26
CA PHE A 23 -1.37 11.42 0.32
C PHE A 23 -1.84 12.23 -0.89
N ALA A 24 -2.98 11.90 -1.46
CA ALA A 24 -3.56 12.56 -2.63
C ALA A 24 -4.20 13.92 -2.30
N ALA A 25 -4.52 14.21 -1.05
CA ALA A 25 -5.25 15.42 -0.65
C ALA A 25 -4.55 16.74 -0.99
N GLY A 26 -3.22 16.71 -1.23
CA GLY A 26 -2.45 17.87 -1.70
C GLY A 26 -2.45 18.06 -3.21
N SER A 27 -2.99 17.10 -3.97
CA SER A 27 -3.02 17.09 -5.43
C SER A 27 -4.47 17.28 -5.88
N THR A 28 -4.83 18.46 -6.33
CA THR A 28 -6.16 18.71 -6.91
C THR A 28 -6.13 18.35 -8.39
N CYS A 29 -6.71 17.23 -8.75
CA CYS A 29 -7.14 17.00 -10.11
C CYS A 29 -8.52 17.62 -10.26
N GLY A 30 -8.65 18.66 -11.10
CA GLY A 30 -9.94 19.31 -11.40
C GLY A 30 -10.81 18.52 -12.38
N ALA A 31 -10.49 17.25 -12.63
CA ALA A 31 -11.22 16.42 -13.59
C ALA A 31 -12.63 16.06 -13.08
N ASP A 32 -13.63 16.26 -13.92
CA ASP A 32 -15.00 15.79 -13.67
C ASP A 32 -15.14 14.36 -14.18
N VAL A 33 -15.04 13.41 -13.26
CA VAL A 33 -15.18 11.98 -13.57
C VAL A 33 -16.26 11.33 -12.70
N LYS A 34 -16.95 10.35 -13.27
CA LYS A 34 -17.99 9.55 -12.59
C LYS A 34 -17.62 8.09 -12.60
N ALA A 35 -17.74 7.43 -11.46
CA ALA A 35 -17.63 5.97 -11.38
C ALA A 35 -18.86 5.33 -12.05
N VAL A 36 -18.61 4.39 -12.96
CA VAL A 36 -19.65 3.66 -13.72
C VAL A 36 -19.55 2.15 -13.53
N GLY A 37 -18.48 1.65 -12.94
CA GLY A 37 -18.28 0.24 -12.59
C GLY A 37 -17.30 0.11 -11.43
N ASP A 38 -17.46 -0.93 -10.60
CA ASP A 38 -16.63 -1.16 -9.44
C ASP A 38 -16.43 -2.65 -9.16
N ILE A 39 -15.19 -3.05 -8.90
CA ILE A 39 -14.84 -4.36 -8.39
C ILE A 39 -14.26 -4.15 -6.99
N PRO A 40 -14.99 -4.57 -5.93
CA PRO A 40 -14.55 -4.37 -4.57
C PRO A 40 -13.34 -5.24 -4.23
N PHE A 41 -12.55 -4.79 -3.25
CA PHE A 41 -11.43 -5.57 -2.74
C PHE A 41 -11.93 -6.84 -2.05
N THR A 42 -11.30 -7.98 -2.40
CA THR A 42 -11.45 -9.24 -1.66
C THR A 42 -10.06 -9.78 -1.29
N SER A 43 -9.99 -10.57 -0.22
CA SER A 43 -8.74 -11.25 0.19
C SER A 43 -8.24 -12.24 -0.86
N THR A 44 -9.14 -12.78 -1.68
CA THR A 44 -8.82 -13.68 -2.79
C THR A 44 -8.22 -12.93 -3.97
N ASN A 45 -8.86 -11.84 -4.40
CA ASN A 45 -8.41 -11.05 -5.54
C ASN A 45 -7.18 -10.21 -5.20
N LYS A 46 -7.11 -9.67 -3.96
CA LYS A 46 -6.08 -8.76 -3.46
C LYS A 46 -5.96 -7.45 -4.25
N TYR A 47 -7.00 -7.06 -4.96
CA TYR A 47 -7.12 -5.78 -5.65
C TYR A 47 -8.56 -5.25 -5.58
N SER A 48 -8.71 -3.97 -5.86
CA SER A 48 -9.98 -3.34 -6.22
C SER A 48 -9.82 -2.54 -7.49
N ALA A 49 -10.88 -2.40 -8.27
CA ALA A 49 -10.85 -1.64 -9.51
C ALA A 49 -12.11 -0.78 -9.63
N THR A 50 -12.00 0.35 -10.31
CA THR A 50 -13.10 1.26 -10.58
C THR A 50 -13.00 1.76 -12.02
N GLN A 51 -14.07 1.69 -12.77
CA GLN A 51 -14.20 2.28 -14.09
C GLN A 51 -14.80 3.68 -13.94
N VAL A 52 -14.17 4.64 -14.59
CA VAL A 52 -14.62 6.04 -14.60
C VAL A 52 -14.88 6.50 -16.03
N THR A 53 -15.80 7.48 -16.15
CA THR A 53 -16.13 8.17 -17.40
C THR A 53 -16.25 9.68 -17.14
N GLY A 54 -16.09 10.48 -18.18
CA GLY A 54 -16.15 11.94 -18.11
C GLY A 54 -14.96 12.58 -18.80
N ASP A 55 -14.17 13.35 -18.08
CA ASP A 55 -12.91 13.91 -18.62
C ASP A 55 -11.89 12.81 -18.98
N TYR A 56 -12.03 11.64 -18.33
CA TYR A 56 -11.27 10.43 -18.63
C TYR A 56 -12.21 9.22 -18.69
N ASP A 57 -12.05 8.41 -19.74
CA ASP A 57 -12.73 7.12 -19.88
C ASP A 57 -11.68 6.02 -19.67
N LEU A 58 -11.56 5.53 -18.44
CA LEU A 58 -10.55 4.54 -18.10
C LEU A 58 -10.93 3.71 -16.87
N SER A 59 -10.29 2.57 -16.75
CA SER A 59 -10.33 1.72 -15.56
C SER A 59 -9.10 1.94 -14.71
N LEU A 60 -9.32 2.04 -13.41
CA LEU A 60 -8.30 2.20 -12.37
C LEU A 60 -8.24 0.93 -11.55
N ILE A 61 -7.05 0.44 -11.25
CA ILE A 61 -6.85 -0.69 -10.34
C ILE A 61 -5.82 -0.32 -9.27
N LYS A 62 -6.07 -0.76 -8.04
CA LYS A 62 -5.11 -0.71 -6.93
C LYS A 62 -5.10 -2.04 -6.19
N GLY A 63 -3.94 -2.49 -5.77
CA GLY A 63 -3.83 -3.73 -4.98
C GLY A 63 -2.42 -4.26 -4.81
N ALA A 64 -2.31 -5.53 -4.49
CA ALA A 64 -1.04 -6.20 -4.29
C ALA A 64 -0.18 -6.18 -5.57
N PRO A 65 1.10 -5.77 -5.47
CA PRO A 65 1.98 -5.64 -6.63
C PRO A 65 2.02 -6.91 -7.48
N GLU A 66 2.10 -8.09 -6.86
CA GLU A 66 2.16 -9.37 -7.54
C GLU A 66 0.91 -9.67 -8.40
N LYS A 67 -0.22 -9.01 -8.13
CA LYS A 67 -1.46 -9.16 -8.89
C LYS A 67 -1.59 -8.16 -10.04
N ILE A 68 -1.02 -6.99 -9.87
CA ILE A 68 -1.15 -5.89 -10.83
C ILE A 68 -0.01 -5.89 -11.84
N LEU A 69 1.24 -6.03 -11.38
CA LEU A 69 2.41 -5.90 -12.25
C LEU A 69 2.46 -6.95 -13.36
N GLN A 70 1.99 -8.16 -13.10
CA GLN A 70 1.90 -9.21 -14.13
C GLN A 70 0.95 -8.86 -15.28
N ARG A 71 0.09 -7.85 -15.12
CA ARG A 71 -0.85 -7.34 -16.13
C ARG A 71 -0.36 -6.08 -16.81
N CYS A 72 0.72 -5.47 -16.28
CA CYS A 72 1.28 -4.24 -16.81
C CYS A 72 2.38 -4.53 -17.82
N SER A 73 2.32 -3.87 -18.97
CA SER A 73 3.37 -3.90 -19.99
C SER A 73 4.20 -2.61 -20.02
N HIS A 74 3.64 -1.50 -19.52
CA HIS A 74 4.23 -0.17 -19.55
C HIS A 74 3.98 0.55 -18.22
N TYR A 75 4.70 1.65 -18.00
CA TYR A 75 4.41 2.62 -16.95
C TYR A 75 4.23 4.01 -17.54
N TRP A 76 3.52 4.88 -16.83
CA TRP A 76 3.44 6.30 -17.15
C TRP A 76 4.65 7.02 -16.58
N ASP A 77 5.40 7.71 -17.43
CA ASP A 77 6.50 8.56 -17.01
C ASP A 77 6.01 9.95 -16.55
N GLU A 78 6.94 10.79 -16.12
CA GLU A 78 6.65 12.15 -15.61
C GLU A 78 6.03 13.09 -16.68
N ASN A 79 6.16 12.75 -17.95
CA ASN A 79 5.58 13.51 -19.06
C ASN A 79 4.22 12.97 -19.50
N GLY A 80 3.73 11.89 -18.87
CA GLY A 80 2.49 11.21 -19.24
C GLY A 80 2.63 10.33 -20.49
N GLU A 81 3.83 9.85 -20.78
CA GLU A 81 4.10 8.93 -21.90
C GLU A 81 4.25 7.50 -21.40
N LYS A 82 3.77 6.53 -22.19
CA LYS A 82 3.88 5.11 -21.85
C LYS A 82 5.28 4.61 -22.18
N GLN A 83 6.00 4.14 -21.17
CA GLN A 83 7.35 3.59 -21.29
C GLN A 83 7.39 2.12 -20.86
N PRO A 84 8.19 1.28 -21.51
CA PRO A 84 8.44 -0.08 -21.01
C PRO A 84 9.24 -0.02 -19.72
N PHE A 85 8.92 -0.91 -18.75
CA PHE A 85 9.67 -0.97 -17.50
C PHE A 85 10.36 -2.32 -17.30
N ASN A 86 11.42 -2.29 -16.49
CA ASN A 86 12.14 -3.49 -16.10
C ASN A 86 11.49 -4.12 -14.87
N MET A 87 10.75 -5.20 -15.07
CA MET A 87 10.06 -5.93 -14.01
C MET A 87 11.02 -6.39 -12.90
N THR A 88 12.22 -6.83 -13.25
CA THR A 88 13.20 -7.32 -12.29
C THR A 88 13.67 -6.21 -11.34
N GLU A 89 13.96 -5.03 -11.87
CA GLU A 89 14.39 -3.90 -11.06
C GLU A 89 13.24 -3.38 -10.17
N LEU A 90 12.04 -3.31 -10.71
CA LEU A 90 10.86 -2.89 -9.93
C LEU A 90 10.55 -3.87 -8.79
N ASN A 91 10.59 -5.18 -9.05
CA ASN A 91 10.39 -6.19 -8.00
C ASN A 91 11.42 -6.07 -6.89
N LYS A 92 12.71 -5.83 -7.24
CA LYS A 92 13.77 -5.61 -6.25
C LYS A 92 13.45 -4.41 -5.34
N GLN A 93 13.02 -3.29 -5.92
CA GLN A 93 12.64 -2.10 -5.14
C GLN A 93 11.43 -2.38 -4.24
N ILE A 94 10.44 -3.14 -4.71
CA ILE A 94 9.29 -3.56 -3.91
C ILE A 94 9.71 -4.44 -2.74
N ASP A 95 10.60 -5.41 -2.97
CA ASP A 95 11.14 -6.29 -1.94
C ASP A 95 11.94 -5.50 -0.89
N GLU A 96 12.73 -4.52 -1.30
CA GLU A 96 13.45 -3.63 -0.39
C GLU A 96 12.48 -2.82 0.51
N LEU A 97 11.37 -2.35 -0.03
CA LEU A 97 10.34 -1.67 0.75
C LEU A 97 9.63 -2.64 1.72
N ALA A 98 9.28 -3.84 1.24
CA ALA A 98 8.64 -4.88 2.05
C ALA A 98 9.52 -5.31 3.24
N ASN A 99 10.84 -5.45 3.02
CA ASN A 99 11.81 -5.76 4.07
C ASN A 99 11.96 -4.65 5.13
N ARG A 100 11.45 -3.45 4.85
CA ARG A 100 11.38 -2.31 5.78
C ARG A 100 10.02 -2.18 6.47
N ALA A 101 9.21 -3.23 6.46
CA ALA A 101 7.85 -3.23 6.98
C ALA A 101 6.91 -2.22 6.30
N ILE A 102 7.18 -1.90 5.05
CA ILE A 102 6.33 -1.02 4.24
C ILE A 102 5.39 -1.88 3.40
N ARG A 103 4.09 -1.71 3.60
CA ARG A 103 3.08 -2.34 2.75
C ARG A 103 3.06 -1.62 1.41
N VAL A 104 3.37 -2.33 0.35
CA VAL A 104 3.39 -1.77 -1.01
C VAL A 104 2.08 -2.09 -1.73
N LEU A 105 1.51 -1.08 -2.37
CA LEU A 105 0.40 -1.21 -3.30
C LEU A 105 0.83 -0.70 -4.66
N ALA A 106 0.45 -1.40 -5.71
CA ALA A 106 0.56 -0.93 -7.08
C ALA A 106 -0.75 -0.28 -7.53
N ILE A 107 -0.64 0.72 -8.38
CA ILE A 107 -1.75 1.44 -9.01
C ILE A 107 -1.50 1.43 -10.51
N ALA A 108 -2.51 1.04 -11.29
CA ALA A 108 -2.42 1.00 -12.74
C ALA A 108 -3.74 1.47 -13.39
N THR A 109 -3.66 1.81 -14.66
CA THR A 109 -4.78 2.24 -15.49
C THR A 109 -4.89 1.38 -16.74
N SER A 110 -6.09 1.27 -17.30
CA SER A 110 -6.35 0.67 -18.60
C SER A 110 -7.49 1.41 -19.31
N GLU A 111 -7.46 1.42 -20.62
CA GLU A 111 -8.56 1.89 -21.47
C GLU A 111 -9.64 0.80 -21.66
N ASP A 112 -9.35 -0.44 -21.27
CA ASP A 112 -10.30 -1.54 -21.32
C ASP A 112 -11.38 -1.36 -20.24
N SER A 113 -12.62 -1.73 -20.59
CA SER A 113 -13.74 -1.75 -19.64
C SER A 113 -13.54 -2.87 -18.62
N LEU A 114 -14.00 -2.64 -17.39
CA LEU A 114 -14.06 -3.69 -16.37
C LEU A 114 -15.10 -4.75 -16.75
N GLY A 115 -14.79 -6.03 -16.45
CA GLY A 115 -15.78 -7.08 -16.41
C GLY A 115 -16.72 -6.93 -15.20
N GLU A 116 -17.83 -7.66 -15.18
CA GLU A 116 -18.82 -7.55 -14.10
C GLU A 116 -18.28 -8.00 -12.73
N GLU A 117 -17.43 -9.03 -12.68
CA GLU A 117 -16.93 -9.61 -11.42
C GLU A 117 -15.40 -9.73 -11.35
N ALA A 118 -14.72 -9.61 -12.48
CA ALA A 118 -13.26 -9.77 -12.55
C ALA A 118 -12.65 -8.86 -13.60
N LEU A 119 -11.35 -8.59 -13.45
CA LEU A 119 -10.59 -7.92 -14.49
C LEU A 119 -10.55 -8.77 -15.76
N PRO A 120 -10.66 -8.13 -16.93
CA PRO A 120 -10.42 -8.85 -18.18
C PRO A 120 -9.01 -9.43 -18.21
N ASP A 121 -8.85 -10.59 -18.86
CA ASP A 121 -7.55 -11.25 -19.04
C ASP A 121 -6.65 -10.52 -20.06
N SER A 122 -6.66 -9.21 -20.01
CA SER A 122 -5.81 -8.36 -20.84
C SER A 122 -4.53 -7.99 -20.09
N SER A 123 -3.43 -7.92 -20.81
CA SER A 123 -2.15 -7.40 -20.30
C SER A 123 -1.91 -5.93 -20.68
N ASN A 124 -2.99 -5.17 -20.94
CA ASN A 124 -2.92 -3.79 -21.43
C ASN A 124 -2.92 -2.74 -20.32
N TRP A 125 -2.62 -3.13 -19.10
CA TRP A 125 -2.54 -2.19 -17.99
C TRP A 125 -1.22 -1.43 -18.05
N THR A 126 -1.32 -0.14 -17.72
CA THR A 126 -0.17 0.76 -17.62
C THR A 126 0.01 1.14 -16.14
N LEU A 127 1.16 0.82 -15.58
CA LEU A 127 1.49 1.14 -14.20
C LEU A 127 1.56 2.66 -14.01
N VAL A 128 0.82 3.19 -13.04
CA VAL A 128 0.94 4.59 -12.60
C VAL A 128 2.10 4.72 -11.61
N GLY A 129 2.24 3.73 -10.72
CA GLY A 129 3.29 3.70 -9.72
C GLY A 129 2.99 2.76 -8.59
N VAL A 130 3.86 2.78 -7.59
CA VAL A 130 3.71 2.05 -6.34
C VAL A 130 3.64 3.00 -5.15
N VAL A 131 2.80 2.69 -4.18
CA VAL A 131 2.64 3.47 -2.96
C VAL A 131 3.03 2.61 -1.77
N GLY A 132 3.99 3.10 -0.97
CA GLY A 132 4.38 2.48 0.28
C GLY A 132 3.54 3.04 1.43
N ILE A 133 2.90 2.17 2.20
CA ILE A 133 2.12 2.53 3.38
C ILE A 133 2.78 1.88 4.59
N ARG A 134 3.08 2.68 5.60
CA ARG A 134 3.67 2.24 6.85
C ARG A 134 2.87 2.81 8.00
N ASP A 135 2.54 1.94 8.96
CA ASP A 135 2.05 2.37 10.25
C ASP A 135 3.26 2.76 11.12
N GLU A 136 3.32 4.01 11.55
CA GLU A 136 4.35 4.45 12.47
C GLU A 136 4.07 3.93 13.88
N VAL A 137 5.16 3.55 14.58
CA VAL A 137 5.07 3.23 16.00
C VAL A 137 4.69 4.50 16.76
N ARG A 138 3.68 4.40 17.61
CA ARG A 138 3.24 5.54 18.42
C ARG A 138 4.38 6.00 19.35
N PRO A 139 4.68 7.30 19.39
CA PRO A 139 5.75 7.82 20.27
C PRO A 139 5.59 7.40 21.73
N GLU A 140 4.34 7.33 22.21
CA GLU A 140 4.03 6.89 23.58
C GLU A 140 4.43 5.42 23.84
N SER A 141 4.34 4.57 22.81
CA SER A 141 4.76 3.17 22.91
C SER A 141 6.27 3.04 23.11
N VAL A 142 7.04 3.87 22.42
CA VAL A 142 8.52 3.88 22.56
C VAL A 142 8.91 4.27 23.98
N THR A 143 8.27 5.31 24.52
CA THR A 143 8.50 5.78 25.89
C THR A 143 8.10 4.72 26.91
N ALA A 144 6.91 4.14 26.79
CA ALA A 144 6.42 3.11 27.71
C ALA A 144 7.29 1.85 27.70
N ILE A 145 7.78 1.42 26.55
CA ILE A 145 8.70 0.28 26.42
C ILE A 145 10.02 0.60 27.10
N ALA A 146 10.57 1.81 26.92
CA ALA A 146 11.81 2.23 27.56
C ALA A 146 11.68 2.25 29.09
N GLU A 147 10.57 2.77 29.63
CA GLU A 147 10.26 2.79 31.06
C GLU A 147 10.12 1.36 31.64
N ALA A 148 9.36 0.49 30.98
CA ALA A 148 9.19 -0.90 31.39
C ALA A 148 10.52 -1.64 31.46
N LYS A 149 11.37 -1.47 30.43
CA LYS A 149 12.72 -2.07 30.41
C LYS A 149 13.61 -1.49 31.50
N GLY A 150 13.54 -0.18 31.76
CA GLY A 150 14.26 0.47 32.86
C GLY A 150 13.86 -0.07 34.25
N ALA A 151 12.61 -0.50 34.39
CA ALA A 151 12.10 -1.17 35.59
C ALA A 151 12.42 -2.68 35.68
N GLY A 152 13.17 -3.22 34.74
CA GLY A 152 13.55 -4.64 34.70
C GLY A 152 12.46 -5.56 34.14
N VAL A 153 11.41 -5.01 33.52
CA VAL A 153 10.34 -5.80 32.89
C VAL A 153 10.78 -6.30 31.52
N GLN A 154 10.62 -7.58 31.28
CA GLN A 154 10.82 -8.16 29.95
C GLN A 154 9.60 -7.82 29.08
N VAL A 155 9.86 -7.11 27.97
CA VAL A 155 8.83 -6.75 26.99
C VAL A 155 8.91 -7.72 25.81
N VAL A 156 7.77 -8.34 25.46
CA VAL A 156 7.64 -9.29 24.35
C VAL A 156 6.64 -8.75 23.34
N MET A 157 7.00 -8.79 22.05
CA MET A 157 6.10 -8.46 20.96
C MET A 157 5.53 -9.74 20.37
N ILE A 158 4.20 -9.82 20.31
CA ILE A 158 3.48 -10.93 19.67
C ILE A 158 2.67 -10.34 18.52
N THR A 159 2.85 -10.86 17.31
CA THR A 159 2.17 -10.37 16.10
C THR A 159 1.93 -11.51 15.12
N GLY A 160 0.89 -11.39 14.29
CA GLY A 160 0.64 -12.27 13.13
C GLY A 160 1.30 -11.78 11.85
N ASP A 161 2.14 -10.73 11.90
CA ASP A 161 2.87 -10.23 10.75
C ASP A 161 4.05 -11.15 10.40
N ARG A 162 4.62 -10.95 9.21
CA ARG A 162 5.86 -11.62 8.83
C ARG A 162 6.99 -11.22 9.77
N LYS A 163 7.94 -12.15 10.00
CA LYS A 163 9.10 -11.95 10.89
C LYS A 163 9.87 -10.67 10.57
N GLU A 164 10.16 -10.41 9.30
CA GLU A 164 10.92 -9.24 8.86
C GLU A 164 10.19 -7.92 9.24
N THR A 165 8.88 -7.91 9.07
CA THR A 165 8.00 -6.79 9.46
C THR A 165 8.02 -6.60 10.97
N ALA A 166 7.88 -7.69 11.73
CA ALA A 166 7.87 -7.69 13.19
C ALA A 166 9.20 -7.16 13.75
N VAL A 167 10.33 -7.64 13.23
CA VAL A 167 11.68 -7.18 13.62
C VAL A 167 11.86 -5.68 13.34
N ALA A 168 11.43 -5.20 12.18
CA ALA A 168 11.53 -3.78 11.86
C ALA A 168 10.72 -2.89 12.80
N ILE A 169 9.48 -3.31 13.13
CA ILE A 169 8.61 -2.59 14.08
C ILE A 169 9.18 -2.65 15.49
N ALA A 170 9.71 -3.80 15.90
CA ALA A 170 10.35 -3.97 17.20
C ALA A 170 11.53 -3.02 17.40
N LYS A 171 12.38 -2.88 16.38
CA LYS A 171 13.49 -1.92 16.39
C LYS A 171 13.01 -0.48 16.54
N ASP A 172 12.01 -0.08 15.78
CA ASP A 172 11.43 1.25 15.85
C ASP A 172 10.78 1.53 17.21
N ALA A 173 10.22 0.48 17.87
CA ALA A 173 9.66 0.55 19.20
C ALA A 173 10.72 0.56 20.32
N GLY A 174 12.02 0.44 20.01
CA GLY A 174 13.10 0.41 20.99
C GLY A 174 13.29 -0.95 21.67
N LEU A 175 12.85 -2.03 21.02
CA LEU A 175 13.18 -3.40 21.38
C LEU A 175 14.47 -3.80 20.64
N PRO A 176 15.65 -3.80 21.28
CA PRO A 176 16.89 -4.13 20.61
C PRO A 176 16.96 -5.63 20.29
N GLU A 177 17.49 -5.95 19.13
CA GLU A 177 18.03 -7.28 18.87
C GLU A 177 19.24 -7.50 19.80
N LYS A 178 19.08 -8.31 20.83
CA LYS A 178 20.21 -8.90 21.52
C LYS A 178 20.44 -10.29 20.94
N ASP A 179 21.67 -10.77 20.97
CA ASP A 179 22.03 -12.14 20.54
C ASP A 179 21.26 -13.24 21.31
N THR A 180 20.49 -12.86 22.33
CA THR A 180 19.65 -13.73 23.16
C THR A 180 18.16 -13.61 22.88
N ASP A 181 17.75 -12.72 21.96
CA ASP A 181 16.33 -12.56 21.64
C ASP A 181 15.91 -13.68 20.67
N VAL A 182 14.89 -14.42 21.05
CA VAL A 182 14.38 -15.54 20.25
C VAL A 182 13.17 -15.07 19.47
N ASP A 183 13.31 -15.09 18.14
CA ASP A 183 12.20 -14.90 17.23
C ASP A 183 11.54 -16.26 17.01
N LEU A 184 10.39 -16.51 17.66
CA LEU A 184 9.62 -17.73 17.46
C LEU A 184 8.55 -17.50 16.40
N THR A 185 8.43 -18.43 15.46
CA THR A 185 7.29 -18.52 14.55
C THR A 185 6.23 -19.47 15.13
N SER A 186 4.98 -19.38 14.65
CA SER A 186 3.89 -20.23 15.13
C SER A 186 4.08 -21.73 14.87
N ASP A 187 5.10 -22.10 14.10
CA ASP A 187 5.42 -23.47 13.72
C ASP A 187 6.58 -24.05 14.58
N GLU A 188 7.11 -23.28 15.52
CA GLU A 188 8.12 -23.66 16.53
C GLU A 188 7.50 -23.64 17.94
#